data_4083018b4ed48fc88f02302f1b5bcd91
#
_entry.id   4083018b4ed48fc88f02302f1b5bcd91
#
_cell.length_a   1.000
_cell.length_b   1.000
_cell.length_c   1.000
_cell.angle_alpha   90.00
_cell.angle_beta   90.00
_cell.angle_gamma   90.00
#
_symmetry.space_group_name_H-M   'P 1'
#
loop_
_entity.id
_entity.type
_entity.pdbx_description
1 polymer ?
#
loop_
_entity_poly.entity_id
_entity_poly.type
_entity_poly.pdbx_seq_one_letter_code
_entity_poly.pdbx_strand_id
1 'polypeptide(L)'
;MKKIFISFTLFIFACTSEVPHDMEGALEFRSGRWMKGSEWSTFWYSYQWKVYNGPAFLLHKNGEQKEKGDIVNGAKSGLWSGWDEKGNLIYKGNYLDGKEDGTWKGYHSNGKAKYEGRYKNGKQINTWKYYNRKGKMTTEENVRRIIDDFLEPPKGWSLISSFADLGSDSS
;
A
#
# COMPACT_ATOMS: atom_id res chain seq x y z
N MET A 1 -39.83 18.52 52.09
CA MET A 1 -39.37 18.83 50.72
C MET A 1 -38.44 17.74 50.27
N LYS A 2 -38.96 16.77 49.49
CA LYS A 2 -38.15 15.65 48.94
C LYS A 2 -37.49 16.10 47.65
N LYS A 3 -36.14 16.15 47.62
CA LYS A 3 -35.35 16.41 46.42
C LYS A 3 -35.32 15.12 45.60
N ILE A 4 -35.96 15.17 44.40
CA ILE A 4 -35.89 14.10 43.41
C ILE A 4 -34.61 14.33 42.62
N PHE A 5 -33.63 13.43 42.79
CA PHE A 5 -32.46 13.33 41.92
C PHE A 5 -32.86 12.57 40.66
N ILE A 6 -33.02 13.31 39.56
CA ILE A 6 -33.15 12.71 38.22
C ILE A 6 -31.72 12.39 37.78
N SER A 7 -31.34 11.12 37.85
CA SER A 7 -30.11 10.61 37.22
C SER A 7 -30.30 10.59 35.70
N PHE A 8 -29.71 11.54 35.05
CA PHE A 8 -29.60 11.56 33.57
C PHE A 8 -28.48 10.61 33.20
N THR A 9 -28.80 9.33 33.01
CA THR A 9 -27.89 8.37 32.36
C THR A 9 -27.84 8.74 30.88
N LEU A 10 -26.85 9.55 30.54
CA LEU A 10 -26.48 9.82 29.15
C LEU A 10 -25.92 8.52 28.53
N PHE A 11 -26.76 7.77 27.84
CA PHE A 11 -26.30 6.69 26.97
C PHE A 11 -25.55 7.35 25.79
N ILE A 12 -24.26 7.57 25.99
CA ILE A 12 -23.36 7.84 24.86
C ILE A 12 -23.23 6.51 24.12
N PHE A 13 -24.00 6.36 23.06
CA PHE A 13 -23.65 5.43 21.98
C PHE A 13 -22.34 5.96 21.39
N ALA A 14 -21.23 5.56 22.00
CA ALA A 14 -19.94 5.69 21.36
C ALA A 14 -19.96 4.72 20.18
N CYS A 15 -20.35 5.26 19.02
CA CYS A 15 -19.95 4.68 17.76
C CYS A 15 -18.41 4.81 17.73
N THR A 16 -17.72 3.80 18.25
CA THR A 16 -16.27 3.67 18.19
C THR A 16 -15.90 3.32 16.75
N SER A 17 -16.03 4.28 15.84
CA SER A 17 -15.27 4.20 14.60
C SER A 17 -13.80 4.24 15.04
N GLU A 18 -13.09 3.13 14.92
CA GLU A 18 -11.66 3.12 15.20
C GLU A 18 -10.98 4.19 14.34
N VAL A 19 -10.27 5.09 15.01
CA VAL A 19 -9.53 6.16 14.35
C VAL A 19 -8.37 5.52 13.60
N PRO A 20 -8.17 5.81 12.30
CA PRO A 20 -7.04 5.30 11.57
C PRO A 20 -5.73 5.68 12.24
N HIS A 21 -4.77 4.75 12.30
CA HIS A 21 -3.45 4.96 12.88
C HIS A 21 -2.41 5.18 11.79
N ASP A 22 -1.54 6.14 12.02
CA ASP A 22 -0.35 6.36 11.20
C ASP A 22 0.63 5.19 11.41
N MET A 23 0.96 4.50 10.32
CA MET A 23 1.83 3.33 10.35
C MET A 23 3.29 3.70 10.69
N GLU A 24 3.74 4.93 10.41
CA GLU A 24 5.11 5.36 10.73
C GLU A 24 5.22 6.06 12.09
N GLY A 25 4.14 6.70 12.56
CA GLY A 25 4.12 7.45 13.81
C GLY A 25 3.59 6.69 15.02
N ALA A 26 2.56 5.84 14.82
CA ALA A 26 1.84 5.17 15.92
C ALA A 26 2.03 3.64 15.96
N LEU A 27 2.49 3.04 14.88
CA LEU A 27 2.72 1.61 14.78
C LEU A 27 4.19 1.30 14.57
N GLU A 28 4.65 0.13 15.02
CA GLU A 28 5.98 -0.38 14.78
C GLU A 28 5.92 -1.75 14.09
N PHE A 29 6.76 -1.94 13.06
CA PHE A 29 6.86 -3.23 12.36
C PHE A 29 7.86 -4.14 13.08
N ARG A 30 7.37 -5.20 13.75
CA ARG A 30 8.17 -6.16 14.50
C ARG A 30 7.83 -7.59 14.10
N SER A 31 8.84 -8.42 13.91
CA SER A 31 8.68 -9.86 13.60
C SER A 31 7.69 -10.11 12.43
N GLY A 32 7.74 -9.27 11.40
CA GLY A 32 6.87 -9.37 10.22
C GLY A 32 5.43 -8.89 10.43
N ARG A 33 5.12 -8.20 11.54
CA ARG A 33 3.78 -7.70 11.87
C ARG A 33 3.80 -6.25 12.36
N TRP A 34 2.77 -5.50 12.00
CA TRP A 34 2.51 -4.18 12.56
C TRP A 34 1.95 -4.32 13.98
N MET A 35 2.55 -3.62 14.91
CA MET A 35 2.21 -3.70 16.33
C MET A 35 2.02 -2.30 16.89
N LYS A 36 1.07 -2.18 17.81
CA LYS A 36 0.83 -0.98 18.60
C LYS A 36 1.39 -1.19 20.01
N GLY A 37 2.19 -0.23 20.48
CA GLY A 37 2.62 -0.21 21.87
C GLY A 37 1.46 0.08 22.81
N SER A 38 1.43 -0.58 23.97
CA SER A 38 0.50 -0.23 25.03
C SER A 38 0.98 1.04 25.74
N GLU A 39 0.05 1.90 26.16
CA GLU A 39 0.38 2.94 27.12
C GLU A 39 0.96 2.32 28.39
N TRP A 40 1.91 3.03 29.04
CA TRP A 40 2.51 2.59 30.30
C TRP A 40 1.43 2.35 31.34
N SER A 41 1.22 1.10 31.71
CA SER A 41 0.40 0.82 32.89
C SER A 41 1.21 1.26 34.12
N THR A 42 0.65 2.14 34.91
CA THR A 42 1.25 2.66 36.16
C THR A 42 1.54 1.57 37.19
N PHE A 43 1.10 0.35 36.98
CA PHE A 43 1.22 -0.75 37.93
C PHE A 43 2.35 -1.74 37.67
N TRP A 44 2.83 -1.86 36.41
CA TRP A 44 3.96 -2.75 36.02
C TRP A 44 4.78 -2.11 34.95
N TYR A 45 6.07 -1.93 35.15
CA TYR A 45 7.04 -1.36 34.22
C TYR A 45 7.30 -2.24 32.97
N SER A 46 6.29 -2.83 32.37
CA SER A 46 6.41 -3.61 31.15
C SER A 46 5.66 -2.97 30.00
N TYR A 47 6.42 -2.46 29.03
CA TYR A 47 5.87 -2.01 27.76
C TYR A 47 5.52 -3.22 26.91
N GLN A 48 4.23 -3.43 26.64
CA GLN A 48 3.76 -4.57 25.86
C GLN A 48 3.41 -4.15 24.44
N TRP A 49 3.94 -4.89 23.49
CA TRP A 49 3.57 -4.78 22.08
C TRP A 49 2.41 -5.71 21.77
N LYS A 50 1.32 -5.16 21.20
CA LYS A 50 0.17 -5.96 20.76
C LYS A 50 0.08 -5.89 19.26
N VAL A 51 -0.23 -7.02 18.63
CA VAL A 51 -0.52 -7.08 17.19
C VAL A 51 -1.67 -6.14 16.87
N TYR A 52 -1.44 -5.22 15.92
CA TYR A 52 -2.43 -4.22 15.58
C TYR A 52 -3.51 -4.80 14.68
N ASN A 53 -4.75 -4.39 14.93
CA ASN A 53 -5.92 -4.62 14.09
C ASN A 53 -6.67 -3.29 14.00
N GLY A 54 -7.01 -2.85 12.80
CA GLY A 54 -7.77 -1.63 12.59
C GLY A 54 -7.33 -0.85 11.35
N PRO A 55 -8.00 0.29 11.09
CA PRO A 55 -7.67 1.16 9.98
C PRO A 55 -6.31 1.84 10.16
N ALA A 56 -5.54 1.94 9.08
CA ALA A 56 -4.20 2.50 9.09
C ALA A 56 -3.94 3.34 7.83
N PHE A 57 -2.98 4.25 7.94
CA PHE A 57 -2.55 5.10 6.84
C PHE A 57 -1.04 5.36 6.88
N LEU A 58 -0.50 5.79 5.76
CA LEU A 58 0.84 6.34 5.62
C LEU A 58 0.75 7.75 5.05
N LEU A 59 1.66 8.61 5.45
CA LEU A 59 1.78 9.95 4.90
C LEU A 59 3.04 10.08 4.04
N HIS A 60 2.99 10.99 3.07
CA HIS A 60 4.16 11.51 2.39
C HIS A 60 4.92 12.49 3.30
N LYS A 61 6.16 12.82 2.96
CA LYS A 61 6.97 13.81 3.71
C LYS A 61 6.32 15.21 3.78
N ASN A 62 5.46 15.54 2.83
CA ASN A 62 4.71 16.79 2.81
C ASN A 62 3.42 16.74 3.65
N GLY A 63 3.13 15.62 4.34
CA GLY A 63 1.94 15.43 5.16
C GLY A 63 0.70 14.94 4.40
N GLU A 64 0.74 14.86 3.06
CA GLU A 64 -0.35 14.33 2.26
C GLU A 64 -0.47 12.81 2.42
N GLN A 65 -1.68 12.30 2.27
CA GLN A 65 -1.97 10.87 2.40
C GLN A 65 -1.28 10.06 1.29
N LYS A 66 -0.44 9.11 1.69
CA LYS A 66 0.28 8.21 0.78
C LYS A 66 -0.46 6.90 0.55
N GLU A 67 -0.92 6.27 1.62
CA GLU A 67 -1.66 5.01 1.57
C GLU A 67 -2.72 4.95 2.67
N LYS A 68 -3.79 4.17 2.45
CA LYS A 68 -4.82 3.91 3.46
C LYS A 68 -5.48 2.55 3.22
N GLY A 69 -5.79 1.85 4.31
CA GLY A 69 -6.49 0.57 4.32
C GLY A 69 -6.58 0.01 5.72
N ASP A 70 -6.82 -1.29 5.83
CA ASP A 70 -6.95 -1.98 7.12
C ASP A 70 -5.77 -2.92 7.37
N ILE A 71 -5.38 -3.00 8.64
CA ILE A 71 -4.45 -3.99 9.17
C ILE A 71 -5.26 -5.04 9.92
N VAL A 72 -5.05 -6.31 9.59
CA VAL A 72 -5.61 -7.46 10.30
C VAL A 72 -4.47 -8.38 10.71
N ASN A 73 -4.42 -8.76 11.98
CA ASN A 73 -3.32 -9.54 12.54
C ASN A 73 -1.94 -8.95 12.23
N GLY A 74 -1.82 -7.61 12.24
CA GLY A 74 -0.58 -6.90 11.98
C GLY A 74 -0.13 -6.92 10.51
N ALA A 75 -1.00 -7.27 9.58
CA ALA A 75 -0.68 -7.29 8.16
C ALA A 75 -1.73 -6.51 7.34
N LYS A 76 -1.33 -5.90 6.21
CA LYS A 76 -2.28 -5.27 5.29
C LYS A 76 -3.32 -6.29 4.84
N SER A 77 -4.61 -5.92 4.91
CA SER A 77 -5.73 -6.78 4.53
C SER A 77 -6.85 -5.95 3.89
N GLY A 78 -7.66 -6.58 3.03
CA GLY A 78 -8.74 -5.89 2.34
C GLY A 78 -8.26 -4.84 1.34
N LEU A 79 -9.12 -3.87 1.05
CA LEU A 79 -8.86 -2.85 0.03
C LEU A 79 -7.90 -1.78 0.55
N TRP A 80 -6.82 -1.57 -0.17
CA TRP A 80 -5.87 -0.48 0.01
C TRP A 80 -5.90 0.47 -1.17
N SER A 81 -5.68 1.73 -0.88
CA SER A 81 -5.56 2.78 -1.88
C SER A 81 -4.29 3.58 -1.63
N GLY A 82 -3.64 4.03 -2.71
CA GLY A 82 -2.44 4.86 -2.62
C GLY A 82 -2.54 6.10 -3.51
N TRP A 83 -1.90 7.17 -3.07
CA TRP A 83 -1.90 8.49 -3.70
C TRP A 83 -0.46 8.99 -3.88
N ASP A 84 -0.24 9.86 -4.85
CA ASP A 84 1.02 10.58 -5.01
C ASP A 84 1.09 11.82 -4.08
N GLU A 85 2.23 12.50 -4.05
CA GLU A 85 2.46 13.71 -3.24
C GLU A 85 1.54 14.90 -3.60
N LYS A 86 0.80 14.82 -4.71
CA LYS A 86 -0.18 15.81 -5.16
C LYS A 86 -1.62 15.41 -4.83
N GLY A 87 -1.82 14.27 -4.14
CA GLY A 87 -3.12 13.73 -3.80
C GLY A 87 -3.84 13.00 -4.95
N ASN A 88 -3.16 12.74 -6.09
CA ASN A 88 -3.76 11.94 -7.15
C ASN A 88 -3.74 10.46 -6.76
N LEU A 89 -4.87 9.78 -6.93
CA LEU A 89 -4.94 8.33 -6.74
C LEU A 89 -4.04 7.62 -7.75
N ILE A 90 -3.09 6.80 -7.26
CA ILE A 90 -2.16 6.05 -8.10
C ILE A 90 -2.49 4.57 -8.19
N TYR A 91 -3.11 4.00 -7.15
CA TYR A 91 -3.59 2.61 -7.21
C TYR A 91 -4.74 2.33 -6.24
N LYS A 92 -5.47 1.25 -6.54
CA LYS A 92 -6.36 0.53 -5.62
C LYS A 92 -6.13 -0.96 -5.79
N GLY A 93 -6.05 -1.70 -4.69
CA GLY A 93 -5.84 -3.14 -4.74
C GLY A 93 -6.15 -3.82 -3.41
N ASN A 94 -6.34 -5.12 -3.47
CA ASN A 94 -6.61 -5.91 -2.28
C ASN A 94 -5.33 -6.57 -1.78
N TYR A 95 -5.23 -6.65 -0.46
CA TYR A 95 -4.21 -7.41 0.26
C TYR A 95 -4.85 -8.55 1.04
N LEU A 96 -4.11 -9.62 1.19
CA LEU A 96 -4.41 -10.73 2.08
C LEU A 96 -3.13 -11.10 2.83
N ASP A 97 -3.14 -10.94 4.16
CA ASP A 97 -1.99 -11.20 5.04
C ASP A 97 -0.68 -10.54 4.55
N GLY A 98 -0.78 -9.26 4.17
CA GLY A 98 0.35 -8.42 3.74
C GLY A 98 0.81 -8.63 2.29
N LYS A 99 0.19 -9.53 1.53
CA LYS A 99 0.51 -9.80 0.13
C LYS A 99 -0.61 -9.32 -0.78
N GLU A 100 -0.26 -8.84 -1.96
CA GLU A 100 -1.28 -8.49 -2.96
C GLU A 100 -2.10 -9.74 -3.32
N ASP A 101 -3.43 -9.62 -3.26
CA ASP A 101 -4.36 -10.69 -3.63
C ASP A 101 -5.64 -10.09 -4.23
N GLY A 102 -6.15 -10.67 -5.31
CA GLY A 102 -7.35 -10.18 -5.98
C GLY A 102 -7.09 -9.09 -7.01
N THR A 103 -8.08 -8.24 -7.25
CA THR A 103 -8.06 -7.22 -8.31
C THR A 103 -7.21 -6.02 -7.92
N TRP A 104 -6.41 -5.55 -8.88
CA TRP A 104 -5.57 -4.36 -8.76
C TRP A 104 -5.79 -3.43 -9.94
N LYS A 105 -5.86 -2.14 -9.65
CA LYS A 105 -5.95 -1.06 -10.64
C LYS A 105 -4.96 0.03 -10.31
N GLY A 106 -4.19 0.44 -11.32
CA GLY A 106 -3.36 1.63 -11.24
C GLY A 106 -3.94 2.76 -12.09
N TYR A 107 -3.56 3.99 -11.77
CA TYR A 107 -4.09 5.18 -12.41
C TYR A 107 -2.97 6.10 -12.85
N HIS A 108 -3.18 6.81 -13.94
CA HIS A 108 -2.38 7.96 -14.34
C HIS A 108 -2.75 9.19 -13.51
N SER A 109 -1.88 10.20 -13.48
CA SER A 109 -2.13 11.47 -12.79
C SER A 109 -3.38 12.23 -13.28
N ASN A 110 -3.93 11.89 -14.44
CA ASN A 110 -5.19 12.44 -14.96
C ASN A 110 -6.43 11.60 -14.55
N GLY A 111 -6.28 10.63 -13.62
CA GLY A 111 -7.34 9.78 -13.09
C GLY A 111 -7.76 8.61 -14.00
N LYS A 112 -7.26 8.53 -15.24
CA LYS A 112 -7.56 7.40 -16.12
C LYS A 112 -6.78 6.16 -15.71
N ALA A 113 -7.36 4.98 -15.94
CA ALA A 113 -6.69 3.72 -15.69
C ALA A 113 -5.33 3.66 -16.41
N LYS A 114 -4.31 3.18 -15.70
CA LYS A 114 -2.96 2.91 -16.21
C LYS A 114 -2.77 1.41 -16.45
N TYR A 115 -3.22 0.60 -15.47
CA TYR A 115 -3.22 -0.85 -15.59
C TYR A 115 -4.36 -1.45 -14.76
N GLU A 116 -4.77 -2.65 -15.12
CA GLU A 116 -5.64 -3.50 -14.31
C GLU A 116 -5.26 -4.97 -14.48
N GLY A 117 -5.37 -5.73 -13.40
CA GLY A 117 -5.05 -7.15 -13.40
C GLY A 117 -5.36 -7.79 -12.06
N ARG A 118 -4.83 -8.97 -11.86
CA ARG A 118 -5.03 -9.73 -10.61
C ARG A 118 -3.71 -10.22 -10.07
N TYR A 119 -3.61 -10.17 -8.74
CA TYR A 119 -2.57 -10.84 -7.96
C TYR A 119 -3.12 -12.06 -7.25
N LYS A 120 -2.23 -13.01 -6.98
CA LYS A 120 -2.44 -14.11 -6.06
C LYS A 120 -1.17 -14.32 -5.24
N ASN A 121 -1.26 -14.15 -3.90
CA ASN A 121 -0.12 -14.26 -2.99
C ASN A 121 1.10 -13.42 -3.42
N GLY A 122 0.91 -12.16 -3.84
CA GLY A 122 1.96 -11.25 -4.27
C GLY A 122 2.50 -11.49 -5.69
N LYS A 123 1.93 -12.45 -6.44
CA LYS A 123 2.34 -12.74 -7.82
C LYS A 123 1.25 -12.32 -8.80
N GLN A 124 1.65 -11.68 -9.88
CA GLN A 124 0.73 -11.36 -10.97
C GLN A 124 0.23 -12.66 -11.62
N ILE A 125 -1.08 -12.73 -11.84
CA ILE A 125 -1.74 -13.85 -12.52
C ILE A 125 -2.61 -13.33 -13.65
N ASN A 126 -2.89 -14.20 -14.63
CA ASN A 126 -3.70 -13.90 -15.81
C ASN A 126 -3.09 -12.76 -16.66
N THR A 127 -3.84 -12.35 -17.67
CA THR A 127 -3.43 -11.24 -18.55
C THR A 127 -3.69 -9.90 -17.89
N TRP A 128 -2.67 -9.07 -17.82
CA TRP A 128 -2.75 -7.70 -17.37
C TRP A 128 -3.10 -6.79 -18.53
N LYS A 129 -3.95 -5.81 -18.28
CA LYS A 129 -4.31 -4.77 -19.27
C LYS A 129 -3.60 -3.48 -18.90
N TYR A 130 -3.02 -2.84 -19.90
CA TYR A 130 -2.33 -1.57 -19.76
C TYR A 130 -3.00 -0.52 -20.64
N TYR A 131 -3.03 0.72 -20.17
CA TYR A 131 -3.70 1.82 -20.85
C TYR A 131 -2.79 3.03 -20.91
N ASN A 132 -2.81 3.74 -22.00
CA ASN A 132 -2.10 5.02 -22.11
C ASN A 132 -2.87 6.16 -21.41
N ARG A 133 -2.26 7.35 -21.31
CA ARG A 133 -2.90 8.53 -20.68
C ARG A 133 -4.20 8.98 -21.37
N LYS A 134 -4.45 8.58 -22.63
CA LYS A 134 -5.71 8.84 -23.33
C LYS A 134 -6.81 7.83 -22.96
N GLY A 135 -6.44 6.74 -22.26
CA GLY A 135 -7.34 5.64 -21.87
C GLY A 135 -7.48 4.55 -22.94
N LYS A 136 -6.65 4.58 -23.98
CA LYS A 136 -6.62 3.53 -24.99
C LYS A 136 -5.77 2.37 -24.47
N MET A 137 -6.27 1.14 -24.59
CA MET A 137 -5.53 -0.07 -24.22
C MET A 137 -4.26 -0.20 -25.07
N THR A 138 -3.15 -0.47 -24.42
CA THR A 138 -1.87 -0.75 -25.09
C THR A 138 -1.69 -2.24 -25.22
N THR A 139 -1.29 -2.70 -26.41
CA THR A 139 -0.89 -4.09 -26.64
C THR A 139 0.49 -4.35 -26.02
N GLU A 140 0.83 -5.62 -25.75
CA GLU A 140 2.17 -5.99 -25.24
C GLU A 140 3.32 -5.42 -26.07
N GLU A 141 3.13 -5.36 -27.38
CA GLU A 141 4.10 -4.78 -28.32
C GLU A 141 4.35 -3.29 -28.06
N ASN A 142 3.31 -2.52 -27.69
CA ASN A 142 3.48 -1.11 -27.35
C ASN A 142 4.09 -0.93 -25.95
N VAL A 143 3.89 -1.87 -25.03
CA VAL A 143 4.56 -1.86 -23.72
C VAL A 143 6.05 -2.13 -23.89
N ARG A 144 6.44 -3.08 -24.74
CA ARG A 144 7.85 -3.34 -25.08
C ARG A 144 8.53 -2.11 -25.67
N ARG A 145 7.93 -1.44 -26.65
CA ARG A 145 8.48 -0.19 -27.20
C ARG A 145 8.71 0.88 -26.12
N ILE A 146 7.76 1.05 -25.19
CA ILE A 146 7.91 2.03 -24.10
C ILE A 146 9.06 1.63 -23.17
N ILE A 147 9.23 0.34 -22.91
CA ILE A 147 10.35 -0.17 -22.10
C ILE A 147 11.66 -0.01 -22.84
N ASP A 148 11.70 -0.34 -24.13
CA ASP A 148 12.88 -0.20 -24.97
C ASP A 148 13.28 1.28 -25.12
N ASP A 149 12.32 2.20 -25.31
CA ASP A 149 12.56 3.65 -25.34
C ASP A 149 13.06 4.21 -23.99
N PHE A 150 12.69 3.57 -22.87
CA PHE A 150 13.19 3.95 -21.54
C PHE A 150 14.55 3.32 -21.21
N LEU A 151 14.88 2.19 -21.84
CA LEU A 151 16.13 1.47 -21.63
C LEU A 151 17.17 1.78 -22.71
N GLU A 152 16.80 2.55 -23.74
CA GLU A 152 17.81 3.05 -24.68
C GLU A 152 18.77 3.99 -23.93
N PRO A 153 20.07 3.66 -23.93
CA PRO A 153 21.05 4.55 -23.34
C PRO A 153 21.03 5.89 -24.08
N PRO A 154 21.33 7.01 -23.41
CA PRO A 154 21.41 8.31 -24.06
C PRO A 154 22.26 8.23 -25.32
N LYS A 155 21.84 8.91 -26.41
CA LYS A 155 22.58 8.93 -27.67
C LYS A 155 24.06 9.19 -27.42
N GLY A 156 24.91 8.22 -27.75
CA GLY A 156 26.36 8.27 -27.53
C GLY A 156 26.88 7.18 -26.57
N TRP A 157 26.01 6.40 -25.95
CA TRP A 157 26.40 5.24 -25.16
C TRP A 157 26.19 3.98 -26.00
N SER A 158 27.26 3.32 -26.41
CA SER A 158 27.16 1.98 -26.97
C SER A 158 26.91 0.99 -25.84
N LEU A 159 25.82 0.22 -25.92
CA LEU A 159 25.69 -0.98 -25.15
C LEU A 159 26.89 -1.86 -25.43
N ILE A 160 27.70 -2.15 -24.42
CA ILE A 160 28.73 -3.19 -24.53
C ILE A 160 27.96 -4.50 -24.72
N SER A 161 27.83 -4.91 -25.96
CA SER A 161 27.31 -6.21 -26.36
C SER A 161 28.36 -7.26 -26.00
N SER A 162 28.39 -7.78 -24.80
CA SER A 162 29.08 -9.03 -24.54
C SER A 162 28.83 -9.59 -23.16
N PHE A 163 27.62 -10.07 -22.92
CA PHE A 163 27.47 -11.19 -21.99
C PHE A 163 27.69 -12.54 -22.71
N ALA A 164 28.03 -12.52 -24.00
CA ALA A 164 28.25 -13.74 -24.78
C ALA A 164 29.72 -14.22 -24.81
N ASP A 165 30.67 -13.41 -24.34
CA ASP A 165 32.10 -13.72 -24.46
C ASP A 165 32.81 -14.08 -23.14
N LEU A 166 32.06 -14.37 -22.08
CA LEU A 166 32.64 -14.86 -20.81
C LEU A 166 32.45 -16.36 -20.59
N GLY A 167 32.47 -17.14 -21.67
CA GLY A 167 32.20 -18.58 -21.54
C GLY A 167 32.97 -19.49 -22.51
N SER A 168 34.18 -19.14 -22.93
CA SER A 168 34.99 -20.09 -23.67
C SER A 168 36.52 -19.86 -23.49
N ASP A 169 37.01 -20.14 -22.31
CA ASP A 169 38.41 -20.50 -22.13
C ASP A 169 38.52 -21.42 -20.93
N SER A 170 38.46 -22.73 -21.21
CA SER A 170 39.01 -23.79 -20.41
C SER A 170 39.47 -24.89 -21.34
N SER A 171 40.69 -24.82 -21.74
CA SER A 171 41.50 -26.00 -22.08
C SER A 171 42.60 -26.15 -21.08
#